data_56c8bab2cc283b28767e3a784c2be356
#
_entry.id   56c8bab2cc283b28767e3a784c2be356
#
_cell.length_a   1.000
_cell.length_b   1.000
_cell.length_c   1.000
_cell.angle_alpha   90.00
_cell.angle_beta   90.00
_cell.angle_gamma   90.00
#
_symmetry.space_group_name_H-M   'P 1'
#
loop_
_entity.id
_entity.type
_entity.pdbx_description
1 polymer ?
#
loop_
_entity_poly.entity_id
_entity_poly.type
_entity_poly.pdbx_seq_one_letter_code
_entity_poly.pdbx_strand_id
1 'polypeptide(L)'
;RRAQINYYRNEKKENLTIMVGNLNDMDLGQQYDYVVVNGVLEYAMSFTEGDTPYETFLRKMGSYLKDTGKLLIAIENKLGMKYFAGAPEDHTDIPFFGINGYPGNHSVRTFSKTELQELVKESGFPFQKFYYPYPDYKFPTEIFTDASLTTNHYGKNYPIYTDKTVDLFSETAGIEAMKKEQIADRFVN
;
A
#
# COMPACT_ATOMS: atom_id res chain seq x y z
N ARG A 1 21.32 -1.30 4.65
CA ARG A 1 22.69 -1.62 5.09
C ARG A 1 22.77 -2.11 6.55
N ARG A 2 22.19 -1.40 7.55
CA ARG A 2 22.18 -1.85 8.96
C ARG A 2 21.50 -3.20 9.15
N ALA A 3 20.31 -3.40 8.58
CA ALA A 3 19.58 -4.66 8.68
C ALA A 3 20.38 -5.83 8.09
N GLN A 4 21.03 -5.64 6.94
CA GLN A 4 21.89 -6.64 6.33
C GLN A 4 23.07 -7.01 7.24
N ILE A 5 23.77 -6.02 7.79
CA ILE A 5 24.90 -6.25 8.68
C ILE A 5 24.46 -7.01 9.92
N ASN A 6 23.36 -6.61 10.55
CA ASN A 6 22.84 -7.26 11.76
C ASN A 6 22.42 -8.71 11.48
N TYR A 7 21.73 -8.93 10.36
CA TYR A 7 21.31 -10.26 9.94
C TYR A 7 22.51 -11.20 9.76
N TYR A 8 23.50 -10.81 8.95
CA TYR A 8 24.66 -11.67 8.69
C TYR A 8 25.57 -11.86 9.90
N ARG A 9 25.53 -10.98 10.88
CA ARG A 9 26.27 -11.13 12.15
C ARG A 9 25.57 -12.07 13.13
N ASN A 10 24.25 -12.04 13.19
CA ASN A 10 23.49 -12.65 14.29
C ASN A 10 22.67 -13.90 13.89
N GLU A 11 22.21 -14.03 12.64
CA GLU A 11 21.17 -15.01 12.31
C GLU A 11 21.32 -15.67 10.94
N LYS A 12 22.37 -15.68 10.27
CA LYS A 12 22.47 -16.18 8.88
C LYS A 12 21.60 -17.43 8.63
N LYS A 13 20.50 -17.27 7.91
CA LYS A 13 19.58 -18.35 7.52
C LYS A 13 19.80 -18.74 6.05
N GLU A 14 19.83 -20.04 5.74
CA GLU A 14 20.11 -20.53 4.40
C GLU A 14 19.05 -20.13 3.35
N ASN A 15 17.79 -19.95 3.78
CA ASN A 15 16.64 -19.59 2.93
C ASN A 15 16.34 -18.10 2.88
N LEU A 16 17.25 -17.22 3.37
CA LEU A 16 17.05 -15.78 3.37
C LEU A 16 18.30 -15.06 2.85
N THR A 17 18.13 -14.29 1.80
CA THR A 17 19.15 -13.39 1.24
C THR A 17 18.73 -11.94 1.40
N ILE A 18 19.58 -11.12 2.00
CA ILE A 18 19.36 -9.67 2.13
C ILE A 18 20.33 -8.93 1.22
N MET A 19 19.78 -8.19 0.28
CA MET A 19 20.54 -7.34 -0.64
C MET A 19 20.31 -5.87 -0.32
N VAL A 20 21.29 -5.02 -0.63
CA VAL A 20 21.20 -3.56 -0.47
C VAL A 20 21.61 -2.91 -1.78
N GLY A 21 20.74 -2.10 -2.34
CA GLY A 21 20.95 -1.37 -3.59
C GLY A 21 19.70 -0.67 -4.05
N ASN A 22 19.78 0.04 -5.15
CA ASN A 22 18.60 0.51 -5.85
C ASN A 22 17.98 -0.69 -6.60
N LEU A 23 16.72 -0.97 -6.33
CA LEU A 23 16.02 -2.11 -6.93
C LEU A 23 15.93 -2.03 -8.46
N ASN A 24 15.91 -0.81 -9.03
CA ASN A 24 15.90 -0.62 -10.47
C ASN A 24 17.20 -1.11 -11.17
N ASP A 25 18.32 -1.08 -10.44
CA ASP A 25 19.63 -1.49 -10.95
C ASP A 25 19.93 -2.97 -10.67
N MET A 26 19.09 -3.66 -9.88
CA MET A 26 19.31 -5.04 -9.53
C MET A 26 18.88 -5.99 -10.66
N ASP A 27 19.74 -6.99 -10.91
CA ASP A 27 19.38 -8.21 -11.60
C ASP A 27 19.40 -9.36 -10.59
N LEU A 28 18.24 -9.98 -10.36
CA LEU A 28 18.10 -11.06 -9.40
C LEU A 28 18.43 -12.44 -10.02
N GLY A 29 18.64 -12.51 -11.34
CA GLY A 29 19.03 -13.73 -12.06
C GLY A 29 18.00 -14.87 -12.01
N GLN A 30 16.81 -14.65 -11.43
CA GLN A 30 15.75 -15.65 -11.30
C GLN A 30 14.38 -15.01 -11.17
N GLN A 31 13.35 -15.80 -11.43
CA GLN A 31 11.94 -15.40 -11.26
C GLN A 31 11.32 -16.09 -10.04
N TYR A 32 10.30 -15.43 -9.49
CA TYR A 32 9.66 -15.81 -8.23
C TYR A 32 8.16 -16.06 -8.41
N ASP A 33 7.59 -16.88 -7.56
CA ASP A 33 6.14 -17.10 -7.50
C ASP A 33 5.41 -15.88 -6.90
N TYR A 34 6.10 -15.14 -6.02
CA TYR A 34 5.58 -13.94 -5.38
C TYR A 34 6.62 -12.81 -5.35
N VAL A 35 6.20 -11.62 -5.70
CA VAL A 35 6.91 -10.37 -5.44
C VAL A 35 6.04 -9.53 -4.50
N VAL A 36 6.61 -9.05 -3.40
CA VAL A 36 5.89 -8.26 -2.39
C VAL A 36 6.46 -6.85 -2.34
N VAL A 37 5.61 -5.87 -2.61
CA VAL A 37 5.88 -4.44 -2.56
C VAL A 37 5.09 -3.85 -1.38
N ASN A 38 5.74 -3.74 -0.23
CA ASN A 38 5.11 -3.36 1.02
C ASN A 38 5.63 -2.00 1.49
N GLY A 39 4.83 -0.94 1.35
CA GLY A 39 5.21 0.43 1.74
C GLY A 39 6.42 0.94 0.93
N VAL A 40 6.42 0.75 -0.39
CA VAL A 40 7.54 1.12 -1.28
C VAL A 40 7.06 1.84 -2.53
N LEU A 41 5.90 1.46 -3.08
CA LEU A 41 5.40 2.01 -4.34
C LEU A 41 5.22 3.53 -4.26
N GLU A 42 4.78 4.04 -3.13
CA GLU A 42 4.58 5.48 -2.89
C GLU A 42 5.83 6.33 -3.12
N TYR A 43 7.02 5.73 -2.97
CA TYR A 43 8.31 6.39 -3.16
C TYR A 43 8.91 6.18 -4.56
N ALA A 44 8.24 5.48 -5.49
CA ALA A 44 8.83 5.11 -6.77
C ALA A 44 9.37 6.31 -7.56
N MET A 45 8.72 7.46 -7.51
CA MET A 45 9.22 8.69 -8.15
C MET A 45 10.56 9.21 -7.58
N SER A 46 10.94 8.81 -6.36
CA SER A 46 12.19 9.25 -5.74
C SER A 46 13.41 8.43 -6.18
N PHE A 47 13.19 7.24 -6.75
CA PHE A 47 14.29 6.31 -7.11
C PHE A 47 14.14 5.69 -8.51
N THR A 48 13.11 6.07 -9.26
CA THR A 48 12.88 5.62 -10.64
C THR A 48 12.88 6.85 -11.56
N GLU A 49 13.77 6.84 -12.53
CA GLU A 49 13.90 7.94 -13.50
C GLU A 49 12.82 7.85 -14.61
N GLY A 50 12.57 8.98 -15.28
CA GLY A 50 11.67 9.09 -16.42
C GLY A 50 10.29 9.66 -16.09
N ASP A 51 9.44 9.78 -17.10
CA ASP A 51 8.13 10.46 -17.02
C ASP A 51 7.04 9.59 -16.39
N THR A 52 7.25 8.28 -16.34
CA THR A 52 6.29 7.29 -15.79
C THR A 52 6.96 6.39 -14.71
N PRO A 53 7.43 6.97 -13.59
CA PRO A 53 8.23 6.24 -12.61
C PRO A 53 7.49 5.08 -11.95
N TYR A 54 6.19 5.21 -11.69
CA TYR A 54 5.38 4.18 -11.05
C TYR A 54 5.16 2.97 -11.95
N GLU A 55 4.80 3.21 -13.21
CA GLU A 55 4.63 2.16 -14.23
C GLU A 55 5.96 1.44 -14.51
N THR A 56 7.04 2.20 -14.61
CA THR A 56 8.39 1.66 -14.82
C THR A 56 8.79 0.76 -13.65
N PHE A 57 8.57 1.21 -12.43
CA PHE A 57 8.80 0.40 -11.24
C PHE A 57 7.96 -0.88 -11.22
N LEU A 58 6.66 -0.79 -11.48
CA LEU A 58 5.75 -1.94 -11.48
C LEU A 58 6.11 -2.95 -12.58
N ARG A 59 6.48 -2.49 -13.79
CA ARG A 59 6.97 -3.38 -14.86
C ARG A 59 8.27 -4.08 -14.47
N LYS A 60 9.17 -3.39 -13.76
CA LYS A 60 10.38 -4.00 -13.22
C LYS A 60 10.04 -5.07 -12.18
N MET A 61 9.06 -4.84 -11.29
CA MET A 61 8.58 -5.87 -10.37
C MET A 61 7.99 -7.06 -11.12
N GLY A 62 7.26 -6.81 -12.20
CA GLY A 62 6.70 -7.84 -13.09
C GLY A 62 7.78 -8.72 -13.72
N SER A 63 8.94 -8.17 -14.10
CA SER A 63 10.02 -8.93 -14.69
C SER A 63 10.64 -9.98 -13.76
N TYR A 64 10.42 -9.85 -12.46
CA TYR A 64 10.83 -10.83 -11.46
C TYR A 64 9.80 -11.94 -11.21
N LEU A 65 8.62 -11.84 -11.79
CA LEU A 65 7.57 -12.86 -11.63
C LEU A 65 7.68 -13.97 -12.68
N LYS A 66 7.40 -15.19 -12.26
CA LYS A 66 7.07 -16.27 -13.17
C LYS A 66 5.74 -15.98 -13.89
N ASP A 67 5.44 -16.69 -14.97
CA ASP A 67 4.20 -16.52 -15.76
C ASP A 67 2.91 -16.65 -14.90
N THR A 68 2.93 -17.49 -13.87
CA THR A 68 1.82 -17.69 -12.92
C THR A 68 2.02 -16.92 -11.62
N GLY A 69 3.09 -16.14 -11.52
CA GLY A 69 3.47 -15.41 -10.31
C GLY A 69 2.49 -14.28 -9.96
N LYS A 70 2.56 -13.82 -8.73
CA LYS A 70 1.66 -12.79 -8.21
C LYS A 70 2.43 -11.62 -7.58
N LEU A 71 2.04 -10.41 -7.96
CA LEU A 71 2.49 -9.19 -7.33
C LEU A 71 1.53 -8.85 -6.18
N LEU A 72 2.08 -8.68 -4.97
CA LEU A 72 1.34 -8.20 -3.80
C LEU A 72 1.79 -6.77 -3.50
N ILE A 73 0.86 -5.83 -3.47
CA ILE A 73 1.12 -4.44 -3.16
C ILE A 73 0.38 -4.10 -1.87
N ALA A 74 1.07 -3.51 -0.90
CA ALA A 74 0.47 -2.92 0.28
C ALA A 74 0.87 -1.45 0.35
N ILE A 75 -0.13 -0.57 0.38
CA ILE A 75 0.02 0.89 0.33
C ILE A 75 -1.21 1.55 0.98
N GLU A 76 -1.02 2.73 1.54
CA GLU A 76 -2.11 3.55 2.07
C GLU A 76 -3.02 4.07 0.95
N ASN A 77 -4.32 4.10 1.23
CA ASN A 77 -5.30 4.73 0.36
C ASN A 77 -5.35 6.24 0.62
N LYS A 78 -5.00 7.08 -0.36
CA LYS A 78 -5.03 8.55 -0.19
C LYS A 78 -6.42 9.12 0.17
N LEU A 79 -7.50 8.38 -0.11
CA LEU A 79 -8.87 8.72 0.25
C LEU A 79 -9.35 7.95 1.49
N GLY A 80 -8.44 7.33 2.25
CA GLY A 80 -8.77 6.61 3.47
C GLY A 80 -9.59 7.46 4.44
N MET A 81 -10.65 6.88 5.01
CA MET A 81 -11.54 7.60 5.93
C MET A 81 -10.80 8.14 7.16
N LYS A 82 -9.68 7.53 7.54
CA LYS A 82 -8.82 8.01 8.62
C LYS A 82 -8.41 9.48 8.44
N TYR A 83 -8.13 9.90 7.21
CA TYR A 83 -7.74 11.29 6.92
C TYR A 83 -8.91 12.29 7.09
N PHE A 84 -10.15 11.85 6.82
CA PHE A 84 -11.36 12.62 7.12
C PHE A 84 -11.70 12.61 8.62
N ALA A 85 -11.22 11.60 9.34
CA ALA A 85 -11.39 11.45 10.79
C ALA A 85 -10.23 12.07 11.61
N GLY A 86 -9.38 12.90 10.99
CA GLY A 86 -8.37 13.71 11.66
C GLY A 86 -6.92 13.31 11.48
N ALA A 87 -6.62 12.15 10.87
CA ALA A 87 -5.22 11.77 10.60
C ALA A 87 -4.57 12.74 9.61
N PRO A 88 -3.33 13.18 9.83
CA PRO A 88 -2.52 13.79 8.79
C PRO A 88 -2.10 12.76 7.75
N GLU A 89 -1.57 13.20 6.63
CA GLU A 89 -1.01 12.31 5.60
C GLU A 89 0.25 11.61 6.13
N ASP A 90 0.34 10.28 5.94
CA ASP A 90 1.33 9.39 6.60
C ASP A 90 2.80 9.74 6.31
N HIS A 91 3.10 10.38 5.18
CA HIS A 91 4.48 10.62 4.72
C HIS A 91 4.91 12.08 4.89
N THR A 92 3.96 13.01 4.99
CA THR A 92 4.23 14.45 5.03
C THR A 92 3.79 15.10 6.33
N ASP A 93 2.99 14.40 7.13
CA ASP A 93 2.40 14.88 8.39
C ASP A 93 1.52 16.14 8.20
N ILE A 94 0.96 16.35 6.98
CA ILE A 94 0.13 17.49 6.63
C ILE A 94 -1.32 17.01 6.44
N PRO A 95 -2.30 17.57 7.18
CA PRO A 95 -3.71 17.22 7.02
C PRO A 95 -4.20 17.46 5.58
N PHE A 96 -4.97 16.50 5.04
CA PHE A 96 -5.58 16.54 3.71
C PHE A 96 -4.61 16.62 2.51
N PHE A 97 -3.30 16.52 2.73
CA PHE A 97 -2.31 16.73 1.68
C PHE A 97 -2.43 15.75 0.51
N GLY A 98 -2.61 14.46 0.81
CA GLY A 98 -2.85 13.42 -0.21
C GLY A 98 -4.19 13.60 -0.93
N ILE A 99 -5.26 13.91 -0.19
CA ILE A 99 -6.59 14.19 -0.75
C ILE A 99 -6.53 15.37 -1.74
N ASN A 100 -5.72 16.40 -1.42
CA ASN A 100 -5.51 17.58 -2.28
C ASN A 100 -4.51 17.34 -3.43
N GLY A 101 -4.06 16.10 -3.66
CA GLY A 101 -3.23 15.75 -4.80
C GLY A 101 -1.74 16.05 -4.65
N TYR A 102 -1.22 16.18 -3.43
CA TYR A 102 0.21 16.41 -3.13
C TYR A 102 0.80 17.67 -3.79
N PRO A 103 0.23 18.86 -3.60
CA PRO A 103 0.65 20.06 -4.30
C PRO A 103 2.14 20.39 -4.03
N GLY A 104 2.95 20.48 -5.10
CA GLY A 104 4.38 20.78 -5.01
C GLY A 104 5.26 19.65 -4.46
N ASN A 105 4.73 18.45 -4.22
CA ASN A 105 5.52 17.29 -3.80
C ASN A 105 5.94 16.45 -5.01
N HIS A 106 7.23 16.12 -5.05
CA HIS A 106 7.86 15.30 -6.09
C HIS A 106 8.63 14.10 -5.52
N SER A 107 8.31 13.66 -4.30
CA SER A 107 9.06 12.59 -3.63
C SER A 107 8.21 11.40 -3.18
N VAL A 108 6.95 11.63 -2.84
CA VAL A 108 6.04 10.60 -2.34
C VAL A 108 4.62 10.85 -2.84
N ARG A 109 3.90 9.77 -3.14
CA ARG A 109 2.48 9.83 -3.52
C ARG A 109 1.80 8.50 -3.21
N THR A 110 0.68 8.55 -2.52
CA THR A 110 -0.26 7.43 -2.43
C THR A 110 -1.39 7.61 -3.47
N PHE A 111 -2.22 6.60 -3.62
CA PHE A 111 -3.23 6.52 -4.68
C PHE A 111 -4.60 6.25 -4.07
N SER A 112 -5.65 6.72 -4.72
CA SER A 112 -6.99 6.17 -4.50
C SER A 112 -7.08 4.77 -5.09
N LYS A 113 -8.09 3.98 -4.68
CA LYS A 113 -8.33 2.66 -5.26
C LYS A 113 -8.41 2.72 -6.79
N THR A 114 -9.14 3.68 -7.34
CA THR A 114 -9.32 3.82 -8.80
C THR A 114 -7.99 4.13 -9.51
N GLU A 115 -7.22 5.09 -9.00
CA GLU A 115 -5.91 5.43 -9.58
C GLU A 115 -4.95 4.22 -9.51
N LEU A 116 -4.94 3.50 -8.40
CA LEU A 116 -4.09 2.31 -8.25
C LEU A 116 -4.51 1.20 -9.22
N GLN A 117 -5.81 0.98 -9.39
CA GLN A 117 -6.34 0.01 -10.34
C GLN A 117 -5.89 0.30 -11.78
N GLU A 118 -6.00 1.54 -12.21
CA GLU A 118 -5.59 1.98 -13.55
C GLU A 118 -4.08 1.83 -13.72
N LEU A 119 -3.29 2.36 -12.78
CA LEU A 119 -1.83 2.27 -12.77
C LEU A 119 -1.34 0.83 -12.89
N VAL A 120 -1.87 -0.07 -12.06
CA VAL A 120 -1.48 -1.48 -12.01
C VAL A 120 -1.89 -2.20 -13.30
N LYS A 121 -3.08 -1.89 -13.86
CA LYS A 121 -3.55 -2.42 -15.14
C LYS A 121 -2.66 -1.99 -16.30
N GLU A 122 -2.31 -0.71 -16.39
CA GLU A 122 -1.43 -0.14 -17.44
C GLU A 122 0.01 -0.65 -17.32
N SER A 123 0.40 -1.07 -16.13
CA SER A 123 1.70 -1.70 -15.86
C SER A 123 1.77 -3.18 -16.24
N GLY A 124 0.68 -3.78 -16.77
CA GLY A 124 0.66 -5.16 -17.25
C GLY A 124 -0.05 -6.16 -16.33
N PHE A 125 -0.76 -5.71 -15.31
CA PHE A 125 -1.49 -6.55 -14.36
C PHE A 125 -3.00 -6.35 -14.44
N PRO A 126 -3.68 -6.91 -15.46
CA PRO A 126 -5.11 -6.67 -15.68
C PRO A 126 -6.03 -7.37 -14.66
N PHE A 127 -5.55 -8.43 -14.01
CA PHE A 127 -6.31 -9.18 -13.01
C PHE A 127 -5.91 -8.75 -11.61
N GLN A 128 -6.84 -8.13 -10.89
CA GLN A 128 -6.58 -7.52 -9.60
C GLN A 128 -7.60 -7.98 -8.58
N LYS A 129 -7.18 -8.11 -7.33
CA LYS A 129 -8.04 -8.37 -6.18
C LYS A 129 -7.63 -7.45 -5.03
N PHE A 130 -8.60 -6.76 -4.45
CA PHE A 130 -8.37 -5.87 -3.33
C PHE A 130 -8.71 -6.55 -2.00
N TYR A 131 -7.93 -6.18 -1.00
CA TYR A 131 -8.15 -6.48 0.40
C TYR A 131 -8.05 -5.17 1.18
N TYR A 132 -8.85 -5.04 2.22
CA TYR A 132 -8.97 -3.82 3.02
C TYR A 132 -8.64 -4.14 4.47
N PRO A 133 -7.37 -3.98 4.86
CA PRO A 133 -6.94 -4.20 6.24
C PRO A 133 -7.38 -3.04 7.13
N TYR A 134 -7.94 -3.35 8.31
CA TYR A 134 -8.34 -2.38 9.32
C TYR A 134 -7.51 -2.58 10.59
N PRO A 135 -6.97 -1.54 11.23
CA PRO A 135 -7.02 -0.11 10.86
C PRO A 135 -6.09 0.26 9.71
N ASP A 136 -5.04 -0.48 9.47
CA ASP A 136 -4.15 -0.36 8.33
C ASP A 136 -3.41 -1.68 8.04
N TYR A 137 -2.66 -1.76 6.93
CA TYR A 137 -1.97 -2.98 6.52
C TYR A 137 -0.77 -3.35 7.39
N LYS A 138 -0.23 -2.43 8.20
CA LYS A 138 0.96 -2.67 9.04
C LYS A 138 0.62 -3.57 10.24
N PHE A 139 -0.54 -3.33 10.87
CA PHE A 139 -1.02 -4.08 12.04
C PHE A 139 -2.54 -4.31 11.97
N PRO A 140 -3.03 -5.08 10.99
CA PRO A 140 -4.46 -5.28 10.82
C PRO A 140 -5.04 -6.15 11.93
N THR A 141 -6.20 -5.75 12.46
CA THR A 141 -7.04 -6.58 13.33
C THR A 141 -8.14 -7.29 12.54
N GLU A 142 -8.54 -6.73 11.41
CA GLU A 142 -9.52 -7.27 10.48
C GLU A 142 -9.05 -7.05 9.04
N ILE A 143 -9.39 -7.97 8.13
CA ILE A 143 -9.13 -7.82 6.70
C ILE A 143 -10.43 -8.08 5.95
N PHE A 144 -10.92 -7.06 5.25
CA PHE A 144 -12.12 -7.15 4.46
C PHE A 144 -11.80 -7.45 2.99
N THR A 145 -12.76 -8.05 2.31
CA THR A 145 -12.83 -8.17 0.85
C THR A 145 -14.01 -7.34 0.35
N ASP A 146 -14.17 -7.14 -0.96
CA ASP A 146 -15.32 -6.45 -1.52
C ASP A 146 -16.64 -7.04 -0.99
N ALA A 147 -16.76 -8.37 -0.92
CA ALA A 147 -17.95 -9.06 -0.41
C ALA A 147 -18.15 -8.86 1.09
N SER A 148 -17.11 -9.02 1.91
CA SER A 148 -17.25 -8.90 3.36
C SER A 148 -17.41 -7.45 3.81
N LEU A 149 -16.86 -6.49 3.09
CA LEU A 149 -17.01 -5.07 3.38
C LEU A 149 -18.49 -4.62 3.27
N THR A 150 -19.25 -5.20 2.34
CA THR A 150 -20.69 -4.86 2.18
C THR A 150 -21.57 -5.48 3.25
N THR A 151 -21.19 -6.63 3.81
CA THR A 151 -22.02 -7.42 4.73
C THR A 151 -21.63 -7.30 6.19
N ASN A 152 -20.35 -7.16 6.49
CA ASN A 152 -19.84 -7.11 7.85
C ASN A 152 -19.79 -5.67 8.39
N HIS A 153 -19.90 -5.54 9.70
CA HIS A 153 -19.71 -4.24 10.35
C HIS A 153 -18.22 -3.86 10.36
N TYR A 154 -17.89 -2.70 9.82
CA TYR A 154 -16.53 -2.20 9.76
C TYR A 154 -16.07 -1.68 11.14
N GLY A 155 -14.86 -2.04 11.53
CA GLY A 155 -14.29 -1.62 12.82
C GLY A 155 -15.01 -2.19 14.04
N LYS A 156 -15.58 -3.40 13.90
CA LYS A 156 -16.25 -4.10 15.01
C LYS A 156 -15.30 -4.38 16.18
N ASN A 157 -14.06 -4.73 15.86
CA ASN A 157 -13.03 -4.95 16.85
C ASN A 157 -12.12 -3.74 16.90
N TYR A 158 -12.09 -3.04 18.05
CA TYR A 158 -11.19 -1.93 18.23
C TYR A 158 -9.74 -2.37 18.07
N PRO A 159 -8.94 -1.63 17.28
CA PRO A 159 -7.54 -1.99 17.08
C PRO A 159 -6.73 -1.82 18.38
N ILE A 160 -5.76 -2.71 18.59
CA ILE A 160 -4.79 -2.59 19.69
C ILE A 160 -3.86 -1.39 19.47
N TYR A 161 -3.60 -1.09 18.20
CA TYR A 161 -2.79 0.06 17.78
C TYR A 161 -3.61 0.95 16.85
N THR A 162 -3.63 2.24 17.16
CA THR A 162 -4.24 3.27 16.31
C THR A 162 -3.34 4.48 16.30
N ASP A 163 -3.39 5.24 15.22
CA ASP A 163 -2.84 6.58 15.21
C ASP A 163 -3.64 7.44 16.23
N LYS A 164 -2.94 8.12 17.14
CA LYS A 164 -3.57 8.93 18.19
C LYS A 164 -4.36 10.11 17.65
N THR A 165 -4.14 10.47 16.40
CA THR A 165 -4.82 11.60 15.73
C THR A 165 -6.14 11.18 15.09
N VAL A 166 -6.39 9.89 14.90
CA VAL A 166 -7.64 9.38 14.29
C VAL A 166 -8.75 9.31 15.34
N ASP A 167 -9.87 9.94 15.05
CA ASP A 167 -11.11 9.66 15.74
C ASP A 167 -11.76 8.39 15.16
N LEU A 168 -11.56 7.27 15.85
CA LEU A 168 -12.08 5.98 15.42
C LEU A 168 -13.60 5.93 15.31
N PHE A 169 -14.31 6.71 16.11
CA PHE A 169 -15.76 6.77 16.01
C PHE A 169 -16.18 7.44 14.70
N SER A 170 -15.57 8.55 14.35
CA SER A 170 -15.82 9.24 13.08
C SER A 170 -15.39 8.40 11.88
N GLU A 171 -14.25 7.71 11.96
CA GLU A 171 -13.80 6.80 10.91
C GLU A 171 -14.81 5.68 10.66
N THR A 172 -15.21 4.94 11.68
CA THR A 172 -16.15 3.82 11.56
C THR A 172 -17.53 4.28 11.12
N ALA A 173 -18.05 5.38 11.66
CA ALA A 173 -19.32 5.96 11.27
C ALA A 173 -19.30 6.42 9.80
N GLY A 174 -18.19 7.00 9.35
CA GLY A 174 -17.98 7.42 7.97
C GLY A 174 -18.03 6.23 7.02
N ILE A 175 -17.30 5.16 7.29
CA ILE A 175 -17.32 3.93 6.46
C ILE A 175 -18.74 3.30 6.43
N GLU A 176 -19.44 3.23 7.57
CA GLU A 176 -20.81 2.70 7.60
C GLU A 176 -21.80 3.58 6.79
N ALA A 177 -21.59 4.88 6.74
CA ALA A 177 -22.34 5.75 5.85
C ALA A 177 -22.02 5.46 4.35
N MET A 178 -20.75 5.35 4.00
CA MET A 178 -20.32 5.04 2.63
C MET A 178 -20.76 3.65 2.15
N LYS A 179 -20.97 2.69 3.06
CA LYS A 179 -21.56 1.38 2.73
C LYS A 179 -22.99 1.52 2.22
N LYS A 180 -23.79 2.42 2.77
CA LYS A 180 -25.16 2.68 2.31
C LYS A 180 -25.17 3.24 0.90
N GLU A 181 -24.18 4.03 0.57
CA GLU A 181 -23.99 4.59 -0.79
C GLU A 181 -23.24 3.64 -1.74
N GLN A 182 -22.85 2.45 -1.30
CA GLN A 182 -22.12 1.42 -2.05
C GLN A 182 -20.74 1.89 -2.58
N ILE A 183 -20.08 2.76 -1.85
CA ILE A 183 -18.76 3.32 -2.21
C ILE A 183 -17.69 3.16 -1.10
N ALA A 184 -17.98 2.39 -0.06
CA ALA A 184 -17.08 2.20 1.08
C ALA A 184 -15.69 1.69 0.67
N ASP A 185 -15.61 0.84 -0.35
CA ASP A 185 -14.36 0.29 -0.91
C ASP A 185 -13.38 1.35 -1.43
N ARG A 186 -13.84 2.57 -1.64
CA ARG A 186 -13.01 3.72 -2.05
C ARG A 186 -12.41 4.48 -0.87
N PHE A 187 -12.92 4.27 0.34
CA PHE A 187 -12.59 5.04 1.55
C PHE A 187 -11.98 4.21 2.67
N VAL A 188 -12.00 2.89 2.57
CA VAL A 188 -11.25 2.03 3.51
C VAL A 188 -9.75 2.13 3.24
N ASN A 189 -8.99 2.00 4.30
CA ASN A 189 -7.52 2.13 4.28
C ASN A 189 -6.82 0.91 3.68
#